data_a48c6805b80579ae310275e9688e8966
#
_entry.id   a48c6805b80579ae310275e9688e8966
#
_cell.length_a   1.000
_cell.length_b   1.000
_cell.length_c   1.000
_cell.angle_alpha   90.00
_cell.angle_beta   90.00
_cell.angle_gamma   90.00
#
_symmetry.space_group_name_H-M   'P 1'
#
loop_
_entity.id
_entity.type
_entity.pdbx_description
1 polymer ?
#
loop_
_entity_poly.entity_id
_entity_poly.type
_entity_poly.pdbx_seq_one_letter_code
_entity_poly.pdbx_strand_id
1 'polypeptide(L)'
;MLAVLGPAGAFVASTQSTQPRKLAATTTATEEPVLTLYRDTNGWCPFCEKVWLQLMAKGVPFETELVNLQDKPAWYKEMVPTNLVPAVKLHSDGAVVWESAEIMRVVEERFSDGPEPPLLPAAESAERAHADAMVERASELSTAGFRFYAGARNASLSDGEKAERRATFEAALDELDGALAAGGGPFMLGDAFSLVDAAHVPFLERWAVQLPLTAGFHLRGDGDGGAGRWPRIDGWFDAMDGLPYYGEVVKGDAYSWAAAVSTFMRIFSGGDPTKMDGKPDERMRAADAAAAAALKRAPDAAAALPAPRRAAAKAEAARRLIANHAAVVADAVDAAPKSQPQLKRLDADEADAADATLRAAAERLLMSPTAAALDGGGRSPWDEVDGDDAGSPATAASCARAARYVAARTCAPRDMGAEAAAALRAELLAIAGEAEGFAWSASGGLL
;
A
#
# COMPACT_ATOMS: atom_id res chain seq x y z
N MET A 1 0.26 -17.34 -18.44
CA MET A 1 1.69 -17.06 -18.17
C MET A 1 1.94 -16.44 -16.79
N LEU A 2 1.03 -16.65 -15.85
CA LEU A 2 1.07 -16.14 -14.44
C LEU A 2 1.44 -17.24 -13.42
N ALA A 3 1.94 -18.38 -13.88
CA ALA A 3 2.30 -19.53 -13.03
C ALA A 3 3.70 -19.44 -12.39
N VAL A 4 4.35 -18.29 -12.40
CA VAL A 4 5.71 -18.12 -11.85
C VAL A 4 5.73 -17.32 -10.55
N LEU A 5 4.58 -17.02 -9.97
CA LEU A 5 4.54 -16.58 -8.57
C LEU A 5 4.51 -17.82 -7.67
N GLY A 6 5.65 -18.49 -7.55
CA GLY A 6 5.88 -19.47 -6.51
C GLY A 6 5.67 -18.87 -5.12
N PRO A 7 5.59 -19.68 -4.07
CA PRO A 7 5.08 -19.26 -2.77
C PRO A 7 5.93 -18.14 -2.17
N ALA A 8 5.47 -16.92 -2.32
CA ALA A 8 6.03 -15.76 -1.68
C ALA A 8 5.61 -15.75 -0.21
N GLY A 9 6.57 -15.86 0.71
CA GLY A 9 6.36 -15.87 2.15
C GLY A 9 5.55 -14.66 2.61
N ALA A 10 4.35 -14.89 3.14
CA ALA A 10 3.40 -13.87 3.51
C ALA A 10 3.88 -13.05 4.69
N PHE A 11 3.59 -11.82 4.57
CA PHE A 11 3.29 -10.93 5.66
C PHE A 11 1.92 -11.32 6.23
N VAL A 12 1.87 -12.26 7.13
CA VAL A 12 0.64 -12.60 7.85
C VAL A 12 0.90 -12.33 9.31
N ALA A 13 0.16 -11.39 9.86
CA ALA A 13 -0.18 -11.50 11.26
C ALA A 13 -0.83 -12.89 11.42
N SER A 14 -0.08 -13.82 12.05
CA SER A 14 -0.62 -15.11 12.43
C SER A 14 -1.58 -14.88 13.58
N THR A 15 -2.81 -14.57 13.26
CA THR A 15 -3.91 -14.85 14.17
C THR A 15 -4.79 -15.84 13.45
N GLN A 16 -4.86 -17.04 13.97
CA GLN A 16 -5.93 -17.99 13.69
C GLN A 16 -7.25 -17.35 14.14
N SER A 17 -7.76 -16.43 13.36
CA SER A 17 -9.17 -16.06 13.41
C SER A 17 -9.86 -16.85 12.32
N THR A 18 -10.65 -17.83 12.70
CA THR A 18 -11.51 -18.62 11.83
C THR A 18 -12.71 -17.82 11.29
N GLN A 19 -12.72 -16.50 11.47
CA GLN A 19 -13.75 -15.62 10.90
C GLN A 19 -13.12 -14.72 9.82
N PRO A 20 -13.78 -14.58 8.64
CA PRO A 20 -13.36 -13.68 7.59
C PRO A 20 -13.33 -12.23 8.10
N ARG A 21 -12.22 -11.56 7.89
CA ARG A 21 -12.02 -10.17 8.32
C ARG A 21 -12.69 -9.25 7.30
N LYS A 22 -13.93 -8.86 7.57
CA LYS A 22 -14.66 -7.89 6.77
C LYS A 22 -14.14 -6.48 7.04
N LEU A 23 -13.61 -5.84 6.00
CA LEU A 23 -13.29 -4.41 6.00
C LEU A 23 -14.46 -3.69 5.30
N ALA A 24 -15.18 -2.87 6.03
CA ALA A 24 -16.15 -1.97 5.40
C ALA A 24 -15.41 -0.99 4.48
N ALA A 25 -15.89 -0.84 3.26
CA ALA A 25 -15.39 0.17 2.35
C ALA A 25 -15.66 1.57 2.92
N THR A 26 -14.82 2.52 2.55
CA THR A 26 -14.98 3.92 2.93
C THR A 26 -15.89 4.64 1.91
N THR A 27 -17.04 4.05 1.60
CA THR A 27 -18.19 4.80 1.08
C THR A 27 -18.97 5.31 2.28
N THR A 28 -19.54 6.49 2.17
CA THR A 28 -20.34 7.15 3.21
C THR A 28 -21.26 6.13 3.87
N ALA A 29 -21.20 6.03 5.19
CA ALA A 29 -21.70 4.95 6.06
C ALA A 29 -23.23 4.71 6.05
N THR A 30 -23.93 4.84 4.94
CA THR A 30 -25.40 4.77 4.84
C THR A 30 -25.94 3.84 3.78
N GLU A 31 -25.14 3.31 2.86
CA GLU A 31 -25.63 2.43 1.80
C GLU A 31 -25.21 0.97 2.02
N GLU A 32 -26.16 0.04 1.87
CA GLU A 32 -25.90 -1.39 1.95
C GLU A 32 -24.99 -1.82 0.79
N PRO A 33 -23.94 -2.63 1.05
CA PRO A 33 -23.07 -3.13 -0.01
C PRO A 33 -23.85 -3.93 -1.05
N VAL A 34 -23.60 -3.66 -2.33
CA VAL A 34 -24.26 -4.36 -3.46
C VAL A 34 -23.39 -5.49 -4.01
N LEU A 35 -22.13 -5.56 -3.59
CA LEU A 35 -21.20 -6.63 -3.95
C LEU A 35 -20.12 -6.81 -2.89
N THR A 36 -19.44 -7.97 -2.93
CA THR A 36 -18.23 -8.26 -2.16
C THR A 36 -17.03 -8.33 -3.10
N LEU A 37 -16.01 -7.53 -2.83
CA LEU A 37 -14.70 -7.60 -3.51
C LEU A 37 -13.77 -8.52 -2.73
N TYR A 38 -13.31 -9.59 -3.35
CA TYR A 38 -12.26 -10.49 -2.83
C TYR A 38 -10.90 -10.05 -3.39
N ARG A 39 -10.01 -9.59 -2.52
CA ARG A 39 -8.68 -9.14 -2.90
C ARG A 39 -7.58 -9.65 -1.96
N ASP A 40 -6.33 -9.48 -2.37
CA ASP A 40 -5.20 -9.89 -1.54
C ASP A 40 -5.10 -9.12 -0.22
N THR A 41 -4.59 -9.79 0.82
CA THR A 41 -4.42 -9.22 2.17
C THR A 41 -3.42 -8.07 2.22
N ASN A 42 -2.47 -8.01 1.29
CA ASN A 42 -1.38 -7.04 1.35
C ASN A 42 -1.62 -5.75 0.54
N GLY A 43 -2.64 -5.71 -0.33
CA GLY A 43 -2.84 -4.61 -1.27
C GLY A 43 -1.75 -4.55 -2.36
N TRP A 44 -1.06 -5.66 -2.62
CA TRP A 44 0.05 -5.70 -3.58
C TRP A 44 -0.36 -6.14 -4.97
N CYS A 45 -1.52 -6.77 -5.10
CA CYS A 45 -2.00 -7.29 -6.38
C CYS A 45 -2.47 -6.14 -7.29
N PRO A 46 -1.79 -5.85 -8.41
CA PRO A 46 -2.19 -4.77 -9.32
C PRO A 46 -3.53 -5.04 -10.00
N PHE A 47 -3.89 -6.31 -10.18
CA PHE A 47 -5.18 -6.69 -10.76
C PHE A 47 -6.35 -6.43 -9.79
N CYS A 48 -6.13 -6.63 -8.48
CA CYS A 48 -7.10 -6.26 -7.45
C CYS A 48 -7.30 -4.75 -7.39
N GLU A 49 -6.21 -4.00 -7.52
CA GLU A 49 -6.25 -2.54 -7.46
C GLU A 49 -7.05 -1.93 -8.61
N LYS A 50 -6.97 -2.48 -9.83
CA LYS A 50 -7.80 -2.05 -10.98
C LYS A 50 -9.28 -2.02 -10.61
N VAL A 51 -9.78 -3.13 -10.08
CA VAL A 51 -11.19 -3.30 -9.69
C VAL A 51 -11.54 -2.41 -8.50
N TRP A 52 -10.68 -2.37 -7.50
CA TRP A 52 -10.90 -1.54 -6.33
C TRP A 52 -11.00 -0.07 -6.70
N LEU A 53 -10.08 0.42 -7.55
CA LEU A 53 -10.08 1.80 -8.03
C LEU A 53 -11.35 2.12 -8.85
N GLN A 54 -11.78 1.21 -9.72
CA GLN A 54 -13.03 1.37 -10.48
C GLN A 54 -14.25 1.50 -9.55
N LEU A 55 -14.38 0.59 -8.57
CA LEU A 55 -15.48 0.63 -7.60
C LEU A 55 -15.53 1.94 -6.82
N MET A 56 -14.35 2.41 -6.38
CA MET A 56 -14.22 3.69 -5.67
C MET A 56 -14.59 4.87 -6.57
N ALA A 57 -14.10 4.90 -7.80
CA ALA A 57 -14.36 5.98 -8.75
C ALA A 57 -15.83 6.05 -9.18
N LYS A 58 -16.53 4.92 -9.22
CA LYS A 58 -17.98 4.84 -9.53
C LYS A 58 -18.87 5.03 -8.31
N GLY A 59 -18.30 5.19 -7.11
CA GLY A 59 -19.08 5.30 -5.88
C GLY A 59 -19.95 4.06 -5.59
N VAL A 60 -19.59 2.88 -6.13
CA VAL A 60 -20.34 1.64 -5.91
C VAL A 60 -20.16 1.19 -4.46
N PRO A 61 -21.25 0.99 -3.68
CA PRO A 61 -21.14 0.45 -2.32
C PRO A 61 -20.67 -1.02 -2.35
N PHE A 62 -19.57 -1.32 -1.67
CA PHE A 62 -19.03 -2.69 -1.61
C PHE A 62 -18.42 -3.02 -0.26
N GLU A 63 -18.39 -4.29 0.07
CA GLU A 63 -17.57 -4.83 1.16
C GLU A 63 -16.33 -5.52 0.60
N THR A 64 -15.26 -5.56 1.39
CA THR A 64 -14.02 -6.24 1.02
C THR A 64 -13.79 -7.45 1.89
N GLU A 65 -13.51 -8.60 1.26
CA GLU A 65 -13.03 -9.79 1.93
C GLU A 65 -11.59 -10.09 1.50
N LEU A 66 -10.69 -10.19 2.50
CA LEU A 66 -9.27 -10.34 2.26
C LEU A 66 -8.89 -11.81 2.13
N VAL A 67 -8.22 -12.14 1.02
CA VAL A 67 -7.75 -13.48 0.68
C VAL A 67 -6.24 -13.57 0.89
N ASN A 68 -5.81 -14.44 1.78
CA ASN A 68 -4.39 -14.76 1.94
C ASN A 68 -3.90 -15.58 0.75
N LEU A 69 -3.07 -15.01 -0.09
CA LEU A 69 -2.60 -15.65 -1.33
C LEU A 69 -1.73 -16.90 -1.10
N GLN A 70 -1.17 -17.05 0.09
CA GLN A 70 -0.30 -18.20 0.42
C GLN A 70 -1.09 -19.36 1.02
N ASP A 71 -2.13 -19.04 1.75
CA ASP A 71 -3.04 -20.01 2.36
C ASP A 71 -4.46 -19.59 2.06
N LYS A 72 -4.87 -19.80 0.80
CA LYS A 72 -6.21 -19.48 0.34
C LYS A 72 -7.22 -20.42 0.99
N PRO A 73 -8.31 -19.88 1.56
CA PRO A 73 -9.36 -20.68 2.18
C PRO A 73 -9.98 -21.67 1.20
N ALA A 74 -10.40 -22.83 1.69
CA ALA A 74 -11.05 -23.86 0.86
C ALA A 74 -12.29 -23.32 0.16
N TRP A 75 -13.14 -22.57 0.87
CA TRP A 75 -14.33 -21.93 0.31
C TRP A 75 -14.02 -21.00 -0.88
N TYR A 76 -12.87 -20.30 -0.85
CA TYR A 76 -12.46 -19.42 -1.96
C TYR A 76 -12.07 -20.24 -3.20
N LYS A 77 -11.34 -21.34 -2.99
CA LYS A 77 -10.93 -22.25 -4.06
C LYS A 77 -12.13 -22.93 -4.73
N GLU A 78 -13.20 -23.19 -3.97
CA GLU A 78 -14.45 -23.74 -4.48
C GLU A 78 -15.26 -22.69 -5.25
N MET A 79 -15.23 -21.43 -4.80
CA MET A 79 -15.99 -20.32 -5.39
C MET A 79 -15.36 -19.80 -6.67
N VAL A 80 -14.02 -19.74 -6.75
CA VAL A 80 -13.25 -19.16 -7.86
C VAL A 80 -12.40 -20.22 -8.54
N PRO A 81 -12.80 -20.73 -9.74
CA PRO A 81 -12.12 -21.86 -10.39
C PRO A 81 -10.64 -21.64 -10.70
N THR A 82 -10.25 -20.40 -11.01
CA THR A 82 -8.84 -20.02 -11.27
C THR A 82 -7.99 -19.93 -10.00
N ASN A 83 -8.62 -19.86 -8.83
CA ASN A 83 -7.96 -19.56 -7.55
C ASN A 83 -7.16 -18.24 -7.55
N LEU A 84 -7.44 -17.32 -8.47
CA LEU A 84 -6.79 -16.03 -8.56
C LEU A 84 -7.65 -14.93 -7.92
N VAL A 85 -7.03 -13.83 -7.55
CA VAL A 85 -7.69 -12.59 -7.14
C VAL A 85 -7.43 -11.53 -8.22
N PRO A 86 -8.35 -10.57 -8.41
CA PRO A 86 -9.61 -10.37 -7.69
C PRO A 86 -10.72 -11.31 -8.13
N ALA A 87 -11.75 -11.40 -7.26
CA ALA A 87 -13.08 -11.87 -7.65
C ALA A 87 -14.11 -10.93 -7.03
N VAL A 88 -15.31 -10.91 -7.60
CA VAL A 88 -16.45 -10.14 -7.11
C VAL A 88 -17.66 -11.06 -7.01
N LYS A 89 -18.42 -10.96 -5.92
CA LYS A 89 -19.72 -11.59 -5.76
C LYS A 89 -20.78 -10.52 -5.74
N LEU A 90 -21.67 -10.54 -6.72
CA LEU A 90 -22.81 -9.62 -6.81
C LEU A 90 -23.88 -10.07 -5.81
N HIS A 91 -24.46 -9.14 -5.03
CA HIS A 91 -25.47 -9.47 -4.03
C HIS A 91 -26.86 -9.65 -4.64
N SER A 92 -27.11 -9.04 -5.80
CA SER A 92 -28.42 -9.07 -6.47
C SER A 92 -28.84 -10.46 -6.94
N ASP A 93 -27.91 -11.27 -7.42
CA ASP A 93 -28.14 -12.58 -8.02
C ASP A 93 -27.19 -13.67 -7.53
N GLY A 94 -26.21 -13.29 -6.66
CA GLY A 94 -25.19 -14.20 -6.13
C GLY A 94 -24.13 -14.60 -7.14
N ALA A 95 -24.11 -14.00 -8.33
CA ALA A 95 -23.14 -14.29 -9.38
C ALA A 95 -21.72 -13.96 -8.92
N VAL A 96 -20.77 -14.87 -9.21
CA VAL A 96 -19.34 -14.68 -8.95
C VAL A 96 -18.65 -14.41 -10.27
N VAL A 97 -17.93 -13.28 -10.33
CA VAL A 97 -17.15 -12.85 -11.49
C VAL A 97 -15.69 -12.84 -11.11
N TRP A 98 -14.84 -13.39 -11.94
CA TRP A 98 -13.37 -13.39 -11.77
C TRP A 98 -12.72 -12.93 -13.07
N GLU A 99 -11.37 -12.76 -13.07
CA GLU A 99 -10.59 -12.04 -14.06
C GLU A 99 -10.86 -10.53 -14.03
N SER A 100 -9.83 -9.74 -13.72
CA SER A 100 -9.99 -8.30 -13.49
C SER A 100 -10.62 -7.55 -14.66
N ALA A 101 -10.30 -7.93 -15.90
CA ALA A 101 -10.88 -7.31 -17.09
C ALA A 101 -12.38 -7.60 -17.20
N GLU A 102 -12.82 -8.84 -16.93
CA GLU A 102 -14.22 -9.22 -16.94
C GLU A 102 -15.00 -8.55 -15.79
N ILE A 103 -14.39 -8.48 -14.60
CA ILE A 103 -14.99 -7.75 -13.46
C ILE A 103 -15.21 -6.29 -13.84
N MET A 104 -14.18 -5.63 -14.41
CA MET A 104 -14.26 -4.23 -14.81
C MET A 104 -15.38 -4.00 -15.83
N ARG A 105 -15.55 -4.91 -16.80
CA ARG A 105 -16.65 -4.85 -17.77
C ARG A 105 -18.01 -5.00 -17.09
N VAL A 106 -18.19 -6.00 -16.25
CA VAL A 106 -19.46 -6.26 -15.54
C VAL A 106 -19.82 -5.10 -14.61
N VAL A 107 -18.85 -4.53 -13.91
CA VAL A 107 -19.09 -3.36 -13.05
C VAL A 107 -19.53 -2.16 -13.88
N GLU A 108 -18.91 -1.91 -15.04
CA GLU A 108 -19.30 -0.81 -15.91
C GLU A 108 -20.72 -0.97 -16.45
N GLU A 109 -21.11 -2.19 -16.83
CA GLU A 109 -22.45 -2.50 -17.36
C GLU A 109 -23.55 -2.49 -16.28
N ARG A 110 -23.28 -3.14 -15.11
CA ARG A 110 -24.28 -3.31 -14.05
C ARG A 110 -24.52 -2.05 -13.23
N PHE A 111 -23.54 -1.16 -13.18
CA PHE A 111 -23.57 0.08 -12.39
C PHE A 111 -23.38 1.32 -13.27
N SER A 112 -23.96 1.30 -14.49
CA SER A 112 -23.95 2.42 -15.44
C SER A 112 -24.73 3.63 -14.95
N ASP A 113 -25.79 3.40 -14.18
CA ASP A 113 -26.73 4.42 -13.68
C ASP A 113 -26.37 4.90 -12.25
N GLY A 114 -25.11 4.69 -11.83
CA GLY A 114 -24.62 5.12 -10.53
C GLY A 114 -24.51 6.65 -10.39
N PRO A 115 -24.18 7.14 -9.19
CA PRO A 115 -24.07 8.57 -8.91
C PRO A 115 -22.94 9.26 -9.70
N GLU A 116 -21.94 8.51 -10.11
CA GLU A 116 -20.81 8.99 -10.89
C GLU A 116 -20.96 8.63 -12.38
N PRO A 117 -20.42 9.46 -13.28
CA PRO A 117 -20.52 9.21 -14.72
C PRO A 117 -19.85 7.89 -15.11
N PRO A 118 -20.28 7.29 -16.27
CA PRO A 118 -19.60 6.14 -16.83
C PRO A 118 -18.09 6.40 -17.02
N LEU A 119 -17.26 5.42 -16.68
CA LEU A 119 -15.80 5.51 -16.86
C LEU A 119 -15.33 5.16 -18.27
N LEU A 120 -16.25 4.80 -19.14
CA LEU A 120 -16.03 4.55 -20.55
C LEU A 120 -17.05 5.32 -21.40
N PRO A 121 -16.68 5.73 -22.61
CA PRO A 121 -17.62 6.31 -23.58
C PRO A 121 -18.76 5.35 -23.93
N ALA A 122 -19.83 5.89 -24.52
CA ALA A 122 -20.99 5.08 -24.93
C ALA A 122 -20.57 3.93 -25.86
N ALA A 123 -21.19 2.75 -25.68
CA ALA A 123 -20.77 1.50 -26.32
C ALA A 123 -20.63 1.56 -27.85
N GLU A 124 -21.51 2.32 -28.50
CA GLU A 124 -21.56 2.43 -29.97
C GLU A 124 -20.73 3.61 -30.54
N SER A 125 -19.96 4.28 -29.69
CA SER A 125 -19.16 5.44 -30.12
C SER A 125 -17.79 5.04 -30.65
N ALA A 126 -17.20 5.87 -31.52
CA ALA A 126 -15.83 5.69 -31.98
C ALA A 126 -14.82 5.84 -30.84
N GLU A 127 -15.12 6.72 -29.89
CA GLU A 127 -14.34 6.95 -28.67
C GLU A 127 -14.30 5.69 -27.79
N ARG A 128 -15.36 4.88 -27.79
CA ARG A 128 -15.41 3.60 -27.08
C ARG A 128 -14.41 2.60 -27.65
N ALA A 129 -14.36 2.44 -28.95
CA ALA A 129 -13.42 1.54 -29.58
C ALA A 129 -11.95 1.97 -29.30
N HIS A 130 -11.70 3.27 -29.25
CA HIS A 130 -10.39 3.81 -28.84
C HIS A 130 -10.08 3.48 -27.38
N ALA A 131 -11.03 3.70 -26.47
CA ALA A 131 -10.87 3.38 -25.04
C ALA A 131 -10.60 1.90 -24.80
N ASP A 132 -11.35 1.01 -25.46
CA ASP A 132 -11.16 -0.44 -25.36
C ASP A 132 -9.77 -0.86 -25.84
N ALA A 133 -9.29 -0.31 -26.96
CA ALA A 133 -7.91 -0.54 -27.44
C ALA A 133 -6.86 -0.05 -26.44
N MET A 134 -7.10 1.08 -25.78
CA MET A 134 -6.20 1.60 -24.73
C MET A 134 -6.18 0.71 -23.48
N VAL A 135 -7.32 0.11 -23.10
CA VAL A 135 -7.37 -0.88 -22.00
C VAL A 135 -6.57 -2.14 -22.35
N GLU A 136 -6.65 -2.61 -23.59
CA GLU A 136 -5.83 -3.74 -24.07
C GLU A 136 -4.34 -3.42 -24.01
N ARG A 137 -3.92 -2.23 -24.41
CA ARG A 137 -2.53 -1.76 -24.33
C ARG A 137 -1.98 -1.75 -22.91
N ALA A 138 -2.81 -1.55 -21.88
CA ALA A 138 -2.38 -1.70 -20.48
C ALA A 138 -1.84 -3.10 -20.18
N SER A 139 -2.37 -4.14 -20.84
CA SER A 139 -1.87 -5.52 -20.71
C SER A 139 -0.54 -5.72 -21.42
N GLU A 140 -0.34 -5.10 -22.57
CA GLU A 140 0.92 -5.14 -23.32
C GLU A 140 2.03 -4.41 -22.54
N LEU A 141 1.75 -3.19 -22.06
CA LEU A 141 2.64 -2.41 -21.23
C LEU A 141 3.01 -3.17 -19.96
N SER A 142 2.02 -3.78 -19.29
CA SER A 142 2.27 -4.57 -18.08
C SER A 142 3.17 -5.78 -18.36
N THR A 143 2.98 -6.45 -19.49
CA THR A 143 3.82 -7.58 -19.92
C THR A 143 5.26 -7.13 -20.19
N ALA A 144 5.44 -6.03 -20.92
CA ALA A 144 6.76 -5.45 -21.20
C ALA A 144 7.48 -5.07 -19.90
N GLY A 145 6.79 -4.36 -19.00
CA GLY A 145 7.33 -3.95 -17.71
C GLY A 145 7.71 -5.12 -16.81
N PHE A 146 6.90 -6.18 -16.74
CA PHE A 146 7.26 -7.39 -15.99
C PHE A 146 8.47 -8.12 -16.58
N ARG A 147 8.58 -8.19 -17.92
CA ARG A 147 9.74 -8.77 -18.58
C ARG A 147 11.01 -7.98 -18.29
N PHE A 148 10.92 -6.65 -18.33
CA PHE A 148 12.04 -5.78 -17.97
C PHE A 148 12.40 -5.95 -16.49
N TYR A 149 11.45 -5.79 -15.58
CA TYR A 149 11.64 -5.91 -14.13
C TYR A 149 12.25 -7.28 -13.73
N ALA A 150 11.73 -8.38 -14.28
CA ALA A 150 12.29 -9.71 -14.05
C ALA A 150 13.65 -9.89 -14.71
N GLY A 151 13.83 -9.36 -15.93
CA GLY A 151 15.07 -9.46 -16.69
C GLY A 151 16.24 -8.74 -16.06
N ALA A 152 16.04 -7.58 -15.50
CA ALA A 152 17.07 -6.79 -14.84
C ALA A 152 17.78 -7.55 -13.69
N ARG A 153 17.07 -8.51 -13.08
CA ARG A 153 17.55 -9.33 -11.95
C ARG A 153 18.01 -10.73 -12.37
N ASN A 154 17.81 -11.11 -13.61
CA ASN A 154 18.14 -12.46 -14.06
C ASN A 154 19.61 -12.55 -14.50
N ALA A 155 20.41 -13.22 -13.69
CA ALA A 155 21.84 -13.46 -14.00
C ALA A 155 22.07 -14.36 -15.22
N SER A 156 21.06 -15.13 -15.66
CA SER A 156 21.17 -16.02 -16.83
C SER A 156 20.96 -15.29 -18.16
N LEU A 157 20.50 -14.04 -18.14
CA LEU A 157 20.33 -13.22 -19.34
C LEU A 157 21.60 -12.46 -19.67
N SER A 158 21.94 -12.43 -20.94
CA SER A 158 22.99 -11.57 -21.49
C SER A 158 22.61 -10.08 -21.37
N ASP A 159 23.59 -9.21 -21.41
CA ASP A 159 23.35 -7.76 -21.40
C ASP A 159 22.54 -7.31 -22.63
N GLY A 160 22.71 -7.97 -23.78
CA GLY A 160 21.88 -7.73 -24.97
C GLY A 160 20.41 -8.04 -24.74
N GLU A 161 20.08 -9.18 -24.16
CA GLU A 161 18.69 -9.56 -23.84
C GLU A 161 18.05 -8.61 -22.79
N LYS A 162 18.84 -8.17 -21.81
CA LYS A 162 18.38 -7.18 -20.83
C LYS A 162 18.10 -5.83 -21.49
N ALA A 163 18.99 -5.40 -22.40
CA ALA A 163 18.84 -4.15 -23.16
C ALA A 163 17.61 -4.20 -24.08
N GLU A 164 17.34 -5.32 -24.74
CA GLU A 164 16.15 -5.52 -25.58
C GLU A 164 14.86 -5.42 -24.76
N ARG A 165 14.80 -6.06 -23.60
CA ARG A 165 13.64 -5.97 -22.70
C ARG A 165 13.39 -4.55 -22.19
N ARG A 166 14.47 -3.84 -21.88
CA ARG A 166 14.41 -2.42 -21.52
C ARG A 166 13.87 -1.58 -22.66
N ALA A 167 14.40 -1.74 -23.87
CA ALA A 167 13.98 -0.99 -25.06
C ALA A 167 12.50 -1.27 -25.39
N THR A 168 12.03 -2.51 -25.25
CA THR A 168 10.62 -2.86 -25.44
C THR A 168 9.72 -2.12 -24.45
N PHE A 169 10.11 -2.04 -23.18
CA PHE A 169 9.35 -1.32 -22.17
C PHE A 169 9.41 0.21 -22.40
N GLU A 170 10.57 0.75 -22.75
CA GLU A 170 10.71 2.17 -23.10
C GLU A 170 9.83 2.56 -24.30
N ALA A 171 9.74 1.72 -25.33
CA ALA A 171 8.87 1.95 -26.47
C ALA A 171 7.38 1.99 -26.07
N ALA A 172 6.95 1.09 -25.19
CA ALA A 172 5.58 1.09 -24.67
C ALA A 172 5.29 2.35 -23.84
N LEU A 173 6.27 2.89 -23.12
CA LEU A 173 6.14 4.16 -22.39
C LEU A 173 6.13 5.37 -23.35
N ASP A 174 6.92 5.35 -24.42
CA ASP A 174 6.89 6.39 -25.47
C ASP A 174 5.51 6.44 -26.14
N GLU A 175 4.90 5.27 -26.40
CA GLU A 175 3.53 5.20 -26.94
C GLU A 175 2.49 5.75 -25.94
N LEU A 176 2.63 5.43 -24.66
CA LEU A 176 1.73 5.92 -23.63
C LEU A 176 1.84 7.44 -23.44
N ASP A 177 3.07 7.98 -23.40
CA ASP A 177 3.30 9.44 -23.31
C ASP A 177 2.71 10.17 -24.52
N GLY A 178 2.85 9.57 -25.72
CA GLY A 178 2.24 10.08 -26.95
C GLY A 178 0.71 10.04 -26.92
N ALA A 179 0.12 8.98 -26.38
CA ALA A 179 -1.34 8.86 -26.22
C ALA A 179 -1.90 9.91 -25.26
N LEU A 180 -1.24 10.15 -24.12
CA LEU A 180 -1.59 11.23 -23.20
C LEU A 180 -1.51 12.61 -23.86
N ALA A 181 -0.50 12.84 -24.70
CA ALA A 181 -0.39 14.10 -25.46
C ALA A 181 -1.57 14.27 -26.45
N ALA A 182 -2.01 13.19 -27.09
CA ALA A 182 -3.12 13.19 -28.05
C ALA A 182 -4.49 13.35 -27.36
N GLY A 183 -4.65 12.88 -26.13
CA GLY A 183 -5.89 12.96 -25.34
C GLY A 183 -6.26 14.39 -24.93
N GLY A 184 -5.30 15.31 -24.90
CA GLY A 184 -5.52 16.75 -24.70
C GLY A 184 -5.85 17.18 -23.28
N GLY A 185 -5.92 16.23 -22.34
CA GLY A 185 -6.18 16.48 -20.90
C GLY A 185 -5.16 15.75 -20.00
N PRO A 186 -5.34 15.81 -18.68
CA PRO A 186 -4.41 15.18 -17.74
C PRO A 186 -4.59 13.66 -17.64
N PHE A 187 -5.70 13.11 -18.15
CA PHE A 187 -6.02 11.67 -18.12
C PHE A 187 -5.98 11.04 -19.51
N MET A 188 -6.02 9.71 -19.58
CA MET A 188 -5.85 8.95 -20.83
C MET A 188 -6.87 9.28 -21.91
N LEU A 189 -8.12 9.62 -21.53
CA LEU A 189 -9.19 9.98 -22.44
C LEU A 189 -9.58 11.47 -22.39
N GLY A 190 -8.74 12.35 -21.83
CA GLY A 190 -8.99 13.79 -21.75
C GLY A 190 -9.05 14.33 -20.32
N ASP A 191 -10.08 15.14 -19.99
CA ASP A 191 -10.13 15.90 -18.75
C ASP A 191 -10.61 15.09 -17.53
N ALA A 192 -11.20 13.92 -17.73
CA ALA A 192 -11.78 13.10 -16.67
C ALA A 192 -11.08 11.75 -16.55
N PHE A 193 -10.97 11.28 -15.31
CA PHE A 193 -10.54 9.90 -15.01
C PHE A 193 -11.43 8.88 -15.72
N SER A 194 -10.83 7.82 -16.24
CA SER A 194 -11.49 6.79 -17.03
C SER A 194 -11.05 5.37 -16.62
N LEU A 195 -11.72 4.37 -17.15
CA LEU A 195 -11.35 2.96 -16.98
C LEU A 195 -9.96 2.67 -17.55
N VAL A 196 -9.52 3.42 -18.55
CA VAL A 196 -8.18 3.32 -19.14
C VAL A 196 -7.12 3.69 -18.09
N ASP A 197 -7.35 4.76 -17.32
CA ASP A 197 -6.45 5.16 -16.24
C ASP A 197 -6.38 4.09 -15.16
N ALA A 198 -7.54 3.54 -14.75
CA ALA A 198 -7.62 2.44 -13.79
C ALA A 198 -6.88 1.18 -14.28
N ALA A 199 -6.84 0.91 -15.57
CA ALA A 199 -6.14 -0.23 -16.15
C ALA A 199 -4.60 -0.07 -16.09
N HIS A 200 -4.08 1.15 -16.19
CA HIS A 200 -2.65 1.44 -16.27
C HIS A 200 -1.99 1.70 -14.92
N VAL A 201 -2.63 2.50 -14.06
CA VAL A 201 -1.99 3.04 -12.85
C VAL A 201 -1.41 1.99 -11.90
N PRO A 202 -2.02 0.82 -11.66
CA PRO A 202 -1.50 -0.11 -10.67
C PRO A 202 -0.11 -0.65 -10.98
N PHE A 203 0.22 -0.79 -12.25
CA PHE A 203 1.55 -1.24 -12.67
C PHE A 203 2.56 -0.11 -12.65
N LEU A 204 2.20 1.04 -13.22
CA LEU A 204 3.06 2.21 -13.30
C LEU A 204 3.44 2.74 -11.92
N GLU A 205 2.50 2.78 -10.99
CA GLU A 205 2.74 3.16 -9.59
C GLU A 205 3.85 2.31 -8.95
N ARG A 206 3.74 0.98 -9.08
CA ARG A 206 4.73 0.05 -8.53
C ARG A 206 6.08 0.23 -9.17
N TRP A 207 6.13 0.34 -10.50
CA TRP A 207 7.39 0.49 -11.22
C TRP A 207 8.07 1.83 -10.98
N ALA A 208 7.32 2.90 -10.71
CA ALA A 208 7.88 4.19 -10.34
C ALA A 208 8.77 4.11 -9.09
N VAL A 209 8.50 3.15 -8.18
CA VAL A 209 9.34 2.91 -6.99
C VAL A 209 10.28 1.72 -7.16
N GLN A 210 9.82 0.64 -7.79
CA GLN A 210 10.56 -0.61 -7.85
C GLN A 210 11.72 -0.57 -8.85
N LEU A 211 11.54 0.05 -10.02
CA LEU A 211 12.55 0.07 -11.06
C LEU A 211 13.79 0.91 -10.72
N PRO A 212 13.67 2.07 -10.07
CA PRO A 212 14.84 2.79 -9.56
C PRO A 212 15.69 1.93 -8.62
N LEU A 213 15.06 1.17 -7.72
CA LEU A 213 15.73 0.34 -6.72
C LEU A 213 16.34 -0.95 -7.29
N THR A 214 15.81 -1.45 -8.41
CA THR A 214 16.18 -2.77 -8.93
C THR A 214 16.92 -2.75 -10.26
N ALA A 215 16.73 -1.70 -11.05
CA ALA A 215 17.26 -1.59 -12.42
C ALA A 215 17.89 -0.22 -12.72
N GLY A 216 17.94 0.72 -11.77
CA GLY A 216 18.40 2.09 -12.01
C GLY A 216 17.60 2.79 -13.11
N PHE A 217 16.30 2.51 -13.21
CA PHE A 217 15.42 3.04 -14.24
C PHE A 217 14.36 3.94 -13.61
N HIS A 218 14.29 5.19 -14.04
CA HIS A 218 13.35 6.18 -13.53
C HIS A 218 12.20 6.36 -14.53
N LEU A 219 10.99 6.04 -14.06
CA LEU A 219 9.75 6.25 -14.79
C LEU A 219 9.25 7.69 -14.63
N ARG A 220 9.47 8.28 -13.45
CA ARG A 220 9.14 9.66 -13.11
C ARG A 220 10.41 10.46 -12.86
N GLY A 221 10.47 11.70 -13.41
CA GLY A 221 11.66 12.52 -13.29
C GLY A 221 12.92 11.86 -13.89
N ASP A 222 14.08 12.46 -13.65
CA ASP A 222 15.39 11.95 -14.07
C ASP A 222 16.16 11.22 -12.94
N GLY A 223 15.59 11.19 -11.76
CA GLY A 223 16.20 10.64 -10.54
C GLY A 223 16.97 11.67 -9.71
N ASP A 224 17.32 12.81 -10.29
CA ASP A 224 18.07 13.90 -9.63
C ASP A 224 17.18 15.15 -9.38
N GLY A 225 15.86 15.02 -9.60
CA GLY A 225 14.87 16.08 -9.41
C GLY A 225 14.62 16.95 -10.64
N GLY A 226 15.16 16.59 -11.80
CA GLY A 226 14.87 17.17 -13.09
C GLY A 226 13.69 16.53 -13.81
N ALA A 227 13.36 17.08 -15.01
CA ALA A 227 12.29 16.54 -15.84
C ALA A 227 12.66 15.15 -16.38
N GLY A 228 11.71 14.22 -16.30
CA GLY A 228 11.85 12.88 -16.84
C GLY A 228 11.76 12.83 -18.37
N ARG A 229 12.04 11.64 -18.91
CA ARG A 229 11.90 11.35 -20.36
C ARG A 229 10.44 11.44 -20.81
N TRP A 230 9.48 11.15 -19.92
CA TRP A 230 8.04 11.05 -20.20
C TRP A 230 7.24 12.11 -19.43
N PRO A 231 7.28 13.39 -19.84
CA PRO A 231 6.68 14.49 -19.08
C PRO A 231 5.15 14.43 -19.03
N ARG A 232 4.50 13.74 -19.97
CA ARG A 232 3.04 13.56 -19.94
C ARG A 232 2.64 12.49 -18.91
N ILE A 233 3.44 11.45 -18.79
CA ILE A 233 3.26 10.44 -17.73
C ILE A 233 3.47 11.07 -16.35
N ASP A 234 4.46 11.97 -16.18
CA ASP A 234 4.65 12.71 -14.93
C ASP A 234 3.40 13.54 -14.58
N GLY A 235 2.89 14.33 -15.53
CA GLY A 235 1.67 15.13 -15.33
C GLY A 235 0.42 14.28 -15.06
N TRP A 236 0.31 13.12 -15.71
CA TRP A 236 -0.76 12.17 -15.46
C TRP A 236 -0.70 11.61 -14.04
N PHE A 237 0.47 11.24 -13.52
CA PHE A 237 0.63 10.83 -12.14
C PHE A 237 0.20 11.93 -11.16
N ASP A 238 0.54 13.18 -11.43
CA ASP A 238 0.14 14.31 -10.58
C ASP A 238 -1.39 14.49 -10.59
N ALA A 239 -2.04 14.30 -11.73
CA ALA A 239 -3.50 14.32 -11.82
C ALA A 239 -4.15 13.13 -11.08
N MET A 240 -3.59 11.94 -11.22
CA MET A 240 -4.03 10.75 -10.46
C MET A 240 -3.91 10.97 -8.95
N ASP A 241 -2.77 11.51 -8.49
CA ASP A 241 -2.54 11.81 -7.07
C ASP A 241 -3.53 12.83 -6.51
N GLY A 242 -4.12 13.66 -7.37
CA GLY A 242 -5.19 14.59 -7.02
C GLY A 242 -6.57 13.97 -6.81
N LEU A 243 -6.78 12.71 -7.22
CA LEU A 243 -8.06 12.01 -7.06
C LEU A 243 -8.18 11.47 -5.63
N PRO A 244 -9.19 11.89 -4.84
CA PRO A 244 -9.33 11.45 -3.43
C PRO A 244 -9.39 9.93 -3.30
N TYR A 245 -10.18 9.25 -4.13
CA TYR A 245 -10.34 7.80 -4.10
C TYR A 245 -9.07 7.02 -4.49
N TYR A 246 -8.15 7.64 -5.23
CA TYR A 246 -6.84 7.06 -5.52
C TYR A 246 -5.78 7.51 -4.51
N GLY A 247 -5.45 8.79 -4.47
CA GLY A 247 -4.33 9.33 -3.69
C GLY A 247 -4.47 9.11 -2.17
N GLU A 248 -5.71 9.19 -1.66
CA GLU A 248 -5.96 9.03 -0.23
C GLU A 248 -6.25 7.58 0.20
N VAL A 249 -6.79 6.72 -0.70
CA VAL A 249 -7.33 5.41 -0.31
C VAL A 249 -6.60 4.23 -0.95
N VAL A 250 -6.48 4.22 -2.28
CA VAL A 250 -6.05 3.03 -3.03
C VAL A 250 -4.54 2.99 -3.24
N LYS A 251 -3.93 4.15 -3.41
CA LYS A 251 -2.50 4.29 -3.71
C LYS A 251 -1.62 3.77 -2.56
N GLY A 252 -0.56 3.04 -2.90
CA GLY A 252 0.54 2.77 -1.97
C GLY A 252 1.48 3.97 -1.84
N ASP A 253 2.25 4.03 -0.77
CA ASP A 253 3.24 5.08 -0.57
C ASP A 253 4.67 4.58 -0.82
N ALA A 254 5.61 5.52 -0.89
CA ALA A 254 7.01 5.22 -1.16
C ALA A 254 7.63 4.26 -0.13
N TYR A 255 7.22 4.38 1.15
CA TYR A 255 7.66 3.45 2.19
C TYR A 255 7.17 2.03 1.90
N SER A 256 5.87 1.87 1.67
CA SER A 256 5.24 0.56 1.49
C SER A 256 5.76 -0.17 0.26
N TRP A 257 5.96 0.54 -0.85
CA TRP A 257 6.52 -0.06 -2.07
C TRP A 257 8.00 -0.41 -1.92
N ALA A 258 8.81 0.40 -1.25
CA ALA A 258 10.20 0.06 -0.97
C ALA A 258 10.31 -1.15 -0.03
N ALA A 259 9.48 -1.21 1.02
CA ALA A 259 9.39 -2.37 1.92
C ALA A 259 8.91 -3.64 1.18
N ALA A 260 7.97 -3.51 0.24
CA ALA A 260 7.54 -4.61 -0.61
C ALA A 260 8.67 -5.12 -1.52
N VAL A 261 9.45 -4.23 -2.14
CA VAL A 261 10.64 -4.61 -2.93
C VAL A 261 11.61 -5.42 -2.08
N SER A 262 11.97 -4.92 -0.91
CA SER A 262 12.86 -5.63 0.01
C SER A 262 12.33 -7.02 0.37
N THR A 263 11.03 -7.12 0.65
CA THR A 263 10.36 -8.39 0.95
C THR A 263 10.40 -9.35 -0.25
N PHE A 264 10.07 -8.87 -1.46
CA PHE A 264 10.14 -9.69 -2.68
C PHE A 264 11.57 -10.16 -2.96
N MET A 265 12.59 -9.30 -2.76
CA MET A 265 13.98 -9.71 -2.96
C MET A 265 14.37 -10.84 -2.00
N ARG A 266 13.97 -10.79 -0.72
CA ARG A 266 14.21 -11.86 0.25
C ARG A 266 13.55 -13.17 -0.15
N ILE A 267 12.31 -13.10 -0.63
CA ILE A 267 11.56 -14.28 -1.06
C ILE A 267 12.17 -14.93 -2.29
N PHE A 268 12.53 -14.12 -3.30
CA PHE A 268 13.00 -14.63 -4.59
C PHE A 268 14.50 -14.97 -4.62
N SER A 269 15.30 -14.52 -3.65
CA SER A 269 16.74 -14.79 -3.59
C SER A 269 17.12 -16.15 -3.00
N GLY A 270 16.18 -17.08 -2.83
CA GLY A 270 16.50 -18.45 -2.43
C GLY A 270 15.52 -19.15 -1.52
N GLY A 271 14.34 -18.63 -1.35
CA GLY A 271 13.23 -19.36 -0.72
C GLY A 271 13.25 -19.43 0.81
N ASP A 272 14.34 -19.07 1.47
CA ASP A 272 14.42 -19.01 2.94
C ASP A 272 15.11 -17.71 3.38
N PRO A 273 14.36 -16.69 3.78
CA PRO A 273 14.92 -15.42 4.25
C PRO A 273 15.80 -15.59 5.49
N THR A 274 15.73 -16.74 6.19
CA THR A 274 16.59 -17.03 7.34
C THR A 274 17.95 -17.59 6.95
N LYS A 275 18.11 -18.05 5.70
CA LYS A 275 19.35 -18.59 5.13
C LYS A 275 20.21 -17.57 4.40
N MET A 276 19.78 -16.33 4.36
CA MET A 276 20.65 -15.24 3.91
C MET A 276 21.67 -15.01 5.01
N ASP A 277 22.86 -15.55 4.83
CA ASP A 277 24.05 -15.55 5.72
C ASP A 277 24.51 -14.16 6.14
N GLY A 278 23.59 -13.26 6.54
CA GLY A 278 23.85 -11.91 7.03
C GLY A 278 24.37 -10.93 5.95
N LYS A 279 24.42 -11.36 4.67
CA LYS A 279 24.84 -10.49 3.55
C LYS A 279 23.70 -10.35 2.54
N PRO A 280 22.71 -9.47 2.81
CA PRO A 280 21.68 -9.14 1.82
C PRO A 280 22.36 -8.61 0.55
N ASP A 281 21.78 -8.92 -0.62
CA ASP A 281 22.28 -8.37 -1.87
C ASP A 281 22.15 -6.84 -1.93
N GLU A 282 22.82 -6.20 -2.87
CA GLU A 282 22.87 -4.74 -2.99
C GLU A 282 21.48 -4.12 -3.18
N ARG A 283 20.61 -4.77 -3.96
CA ARG A 283 19.26 -4.28 -4.26
C ARG A 283 18.36 -4.32 -3.03
N MET A 284 18.49 -5.37 -2.21
CA MET A 284 17.76 -5.48 -0.96
C MET A 284 18.20 -4.41 0.04
N ARG A 285 19.52 -4.16 0.12
CA ARG A 285 20.05 -3.05 0.95
C ARG A 285 19.56 -1.70 0.46
N ALA A 286 19.52 -1.49 -0.87
CA ALA A 286 18.99 -0.26 -1.46
C ALA A 286 17.49 -0.08 -1.13
N ALA A 287 16.69 -1.14 -1.21
CA ALA A 287 15.29 -1.11 -0.87
C ALA A 287 15.07 -0.86 0.64
N ASP A 288 15.83 -1.50 1.51
CA ASP A 288 15.78 -1.26 2.97
C ASP A 288 16.18 0.19 3.31
N ALA A 289 17.21 0.71 2.66
CA ALA A 289 17.64 2.10 2.84
C ALA A 289 16.57 3.10 2.34
N ALA A 290 15.95 2.82 1.20
CA ALA A 290 14.87 3.65 0.67
C ALA A 290 13.63 3.63 1.58
N ALA A 291 13.25 2.46 2.11
CA ALA A 291 12.18 2.33 3.09
C ALA A 291 12.50 3.12 4.37
N ALA A 292 13.70 2.97 4.91
CA ALA A 292 14.13 3.72 6.11
C ALA A 292 14.14 5.23 5.87
N ALA A 293 14.58 5.69 4.69
CA ALA A 293 14.55 7.10 4.31
C ALA A 293 13.10 7.63 4.17
N ALA A 294 12.22 6.85 3.56
CA ALA A 294 10.81 7.22 3.45
C ALA A 294 10.11 7.27 4.82
N LEU A 295 10.42 6.33 5.72
CA LEU A 295 9.91 6.32 7.09
C LEU A 295 10.32 7.60 7.85
N LYS A 296 11.57 8.00 7.74
CA LYS A 296 12.07 9.24 8.37
C LYS A 296 11.36 10.50 7.86
N ARG A 297 10.87 10.51 6.63
CA ARG A 297 10.13 11.65 6.04
C ARG A 297 8.64 11.64 6.35
N ALA A 298 8.12 10.60 7.03
CA ALA A 298 6.69 10.53 7.35
C ALA A 298 6.16 11.76 8.12
N PRO A 299 6.89 12.34 9.11
CA PRO A 299 6.45 13.57 9.76
C PRO A 299 6.31 14.75 8.81
N ASP A 300 7.29 14.95 7.90
CA ASP A 300 7.25 16.04 6.92
C ASP A 300 6.11 15.84 5.92
N ALA A 301 5.90 14.60 5.45
CA ALA A 301 4.81 14.25 4.55
C ALA A 301 3.44 14.52 5.20
N ALA A 302 3.24 14.11 6.45
CA ALA A 302 2.01 14.39 7.17
C ALA A 302 1.80 15.90 7.43
N ALA A 303 2.87 16.64 7.73
CA ALA A 303 2.81 18.08 7.97
C ALA A 303 2.51 18.89 6.68
N ALA A 304 2.96 18.41 5.54
CA ALA A 304 2.75 19.06 4.24
C ALA A 304 1.29 18.99 3.75
N LEU A 305 0.47 18.10 4.30
CA LEU A 305 -0.93 17.98 3.92
C LEU A 305 -1.71 19.26 4.24
N PRO A 306 -2.62 19.71 3.36
CA PRO A 306 -3.57 20.77 3.67
C PRO A 306 -4.39 20.43 4.93
N ALA A 307 -4.76 21.43 5.73
CA ALA A 307 -5.41 21.20 7.02
C ALA A 307 -6.64 20.27 6.98
N PRO A 308 -7.57 20.38 6.02
CA PRO A 308 -8.71 19.45 5.93
C PRO A 308 -8.27 18.00 5.66
N ARG A 309 -7.34 17.79 4.73
CA ARG A 309 -6.81 16.44 4.39
C ARG A 309 -6.03 15.86 5.56
N ARG A 310 -5.23 16.67 6.25
CA ARG A 310 -4.50 16.24 7.45
C ARG A 310 -5.45 15.78 8.56
N ALA A 311 -6.56 16.50 8.78
CA ALA A 311 -7.57 16.11 9.76
C ALA A 311 -8.24 14.79 9.38
N ALA A 312 -8.60 14.60 8.11
CA ALA A 312 -9.17 13.36 7.60
C ALA A 312 -8.20 12.18 7.73
N ALA A 313 -6.95 12.39 7.37
CA ALA A 313 -5.88 11.39 7.49
C ALA A 313 -5.67 10.94 8.95
N LYS A 314 -5.60 11.90 9.89
CA LYS A 314 -5.52 11.60 11.32
C LYS A 314 -6.74 10.82 11.83
N ALA A 315 -7.95 11.23 11.44
CA ALA A 315 -9.17 10.53 11.83
C ALA A 315 -9.25 9.09 11.29
N GLU A 316 -8.83 8.87 10.04
CA GLU A 316 -8.75 7.52 9.49
C GLU A 316 -7.71 6.69 10.24
N ALA A 317 -6.51 7.22 10.46
CA ALA A 317 -5.44 6.54 11.17
C ALA A 317 -5.88 6.10 12.58
N ALA A 318 -6.50 7.01 13.34
CA ALA A 318 -7.04 6.71 14.67
C ALA A 318 -8.11 5.61 14.61
N ARG A 319 -9.09 5.74 13.70
CA ARG A 319 -10.15 4.76 13.54
C ARG A 319 -9.60 3.36 13.19
N ARG A 320 -8.63 3.27 12.29
CA ARG A 320 -7.99 2.01 11.90
C ARG A 320 -7.18 1.41 13.04
N LEU A 321 -6.44 2.23 13.76
CA LEU A 321 -5.64 1.80 14.91
C LEU A 321 -6.55 1.26 16.02
N ILE A 322 -7.59 1.98 16.40
CA ILE A 322 -8.55 1.57 17.44
C ILE A 322 -9.26 0.26 17.04
N ALA A 323 -9.74 0.17 15.82
CA ALA A 323 -10.45 -1.02 15.34
C ALA A 323 -9.58 -2.29 15.29
N ASN A 324 -8.26 -2.15 15.20
CA ASN A 324 -7.32 -3.27 15.11
C ASN A 324 -6.36 -3.36 16.30
N HIS A 325 -6.59 -2.59 17.35
CA HIS A 325 -5.68 -2.39 18.47
C HIS A 325 -5.10 -3.71 19.03
N ALA A 326 -5.96 -4.62 19.47
CA ALA A 326 -5.52 -5.91 20.04
C ALA A 326 -4.68 -6.76 19.06
N ALA A 327 -5.02 -6.72 17.75
CA ALA A 327 -4.26 -7.45 16.74
C ALA A 327 -2.88 -6.81 16.48
N VAL A 328 -2.77 -5.49 16.59
CA VAL A 328 -1.49 -4.77 16.44
C VAL A 328 -0.58 -5.00 17.64
N VAL A 329 -1.13 -5.00 18.87
CA VAL A 329 -0.39 -5.39 20.08
C VAL A 329 0.14 -6.81 19.94
N ALA A 330 -0.72 -7.77 19.57
CA ALA A 330 -0.32 -9.17 19.40
C ALA A 330 0.80 -9.31 18.33
N ASP A 331 0.71 -8.60 17.19
CA ASP A 331 1.78 -8.61 16.17
C ASP A 331 3.09 -8.02 16.71
N ALA A 332 3.04 -7.05 17.60
CA ALA A 332 4.24 -6.43 18.17
C ALA A 332 5.02 -7.36 19.09
N VAL A 333 4.35 -8.28 19.80
CA VAL A 333 4.98 -9.19 20.77
C VAL A 333 5.09 -10.65 20.31
N ASP A 334 4.41 -11.04 19.24
CA ASP A 334 4.42 -12.44 18.77
C ASP A 334 5.74 -12.79 18.06
N ALA A 335 6.30 -13.95 18.41
CA ALA A 335 7.61 -14.42 17.98
C ALA A 335 7.75 -14.79 16.48
N ALA A 336 6.71 -14.68 15.67
CA ALA A 336 6.78 -15.03 14.26
C ALA A 336 6.23 -13.93 13.32
N PRO A 337 6.96 -13.29 12.47
CA PRO A 337 7.18 -13.81 11.15
C PRO A 337 8.58 -13.59 10.60
N LYS A 338 8.99 -14.55 9.80
CA LYS A 338 10.27 -14.62 9.10
C LYS A 338 10.47 -13.55 8.01
N SER A 339 9.49 -12.66 7.78
CA SER A 339 9.47 -11.76 6.62
C SER A 339 10.17 -10.42 6.80
N GLN A 340 10.39 -9.99 8.04
CA GLN A 340 11.15 -8.75 8.37
C GLN A 340 12.09 -8.99 9.55
N PRO A 341 13.13 -9.80 9.40
CA PRO A 341 14.05 -10.15 10.49
C PRO A 341 14.81 -8.94 11.05
N GLN A 342 14.85 -7.83 10.31
CA GLN A 342 15.46 -6.58 10.75
C GLN A 342 14.62 -5.79 11.77
N LEU A 343 13.32 -6.08 11.88
CA LEU A 343 12.46 -5.44 12.87
C LEU A 343 12.55 -6.23 14.17
N LYS A 344 13.16 -5.62 15.18
CA LYS A 344 13.21 -6.18 16.52
C LYS A 344 11.85 -6.02 17.18
N ARG A 345 11.24 -7.13 17.54
CA ARG A 345 9.97 -7.18 18.27
C ARG A 345 10.18 -6.93 19.75
N LEU A 346 9.08 -6.74 20.44
CA LEU A 346 9.02 -6.73 21.88
C LEU A 346 8.97 -8.18 22.40
N ASP A 347 9.42 -8.35 23.63
CA ASP A 347 9.20 -9.58 24.36
C ASP A 347 7.75 -9.65 24.87
N ALA A 348 7.25 -10.84 25.23
CA ALA A 348 5.84 -11.02 25.59
C ALA A 348 5.43 -10.23 26.84
N ASP A 349 6.36 -9.97 27.75
CA ASP A 349 6.17 -9.17 28.96
C ASP A 349 6.16 -7.64 28.70
N GLU A 350 6.42 -7.22 27.46
CA GLU A 350 6.35 -5.82 27.03
C GLU A 350 5.01 -5.49 26.33
N ALA A 351 4.02 -6.36 26.38
CA ALA A 351 2.71 -6.15 25.74
C ALA A 351 2.01 -4.88 26.25
N ASP A 352 2.12 -4.58 27.54
CA ASP A 352 1.51 -3.39 28.15
C ASP A 352 2.16 -2.10 27.64
N ALA A 353 3.46 -2.12 27.37
CA ALA A 353 4.15 -0.99 26.74
C ALA A 353 3.67 -0.76 25.30
N ALA A 354 3.40 -1.83 24.55
CA ALA A 354 2.81 -1.73 23.22
C ALA A 354 1.38 -1.17 23.28
N ASP A 355 0.55 -1.68 24.20
CA ASP A 355 -0.82 -1.21 24.42
C ASP A 355 -0.87 0.29 24.76
N ALA A 356 -0.10 0.72 25.76
CA ALA A 356 -0.02 2.13 26.17
C ALA A 356 0.46 3.03 25.02
N THR A 357 1.46 2.59 24.26
CA THR A 357 1.97 3.31 23.09
C THR A 357 0.89 3.52 22.03
N LEU A 358 0.10 2.49 21.74
CA LEU A 358 -0.97 2.58 20.73
C LEU A 358 -2.15 3.45 21.19
N ARG A 359 -2.49 3.40 22.48
CA ARG A 359 -3.48 4.31 23.06
C ARG A 359 -3.03 5.76 22.94
N ALA A 360 -1.81 6.08 23.34
CA ALA A 360 -1.26 7.42 23.20
C ALA A 360 -1.21 7.90 21.74
N ALA A 361 -0.85 7.03 20.80
CA ALA A 361 -0.88 7.37 19.37
C ALA A 361 -2.31 7.68 18.89
N ALA A 362 -3.30 6.89 19.29
CA ALA A 362 -4.70 7.12 18.94
C ALA A 362 -5.23 8.43 19.51
N GLU A 363 -4.90 8.76 20.76
CA GLU A 363 -5.25 10.02 21.39
C GLU A 363 -4.67 11.22 20.64
N ARG A 364 -3.37 11.22 20.35
CA ARG A 364 -2.68 12.28 19.59
C ARG A 364 -3.25 12.49 18.20
N LEU A 365 -3.67 11.43 17.53
CA LEU A 365 -4.33 11.50 16.24
C LEU A 365 -5.71 12.18 16.33
N LEU A 366 -6.44 12.00 17.44
CA LEU A 366 -7.76 12.55 17.67
C LEU A 366 -7.75 13.97 18.27
N MET A 367 -6.66 14.35 18.95
CA MET A 367 -6.55 15.67 19.56
C MET A 367 -6.46 16.79 18.53
N SER A 368 -7.22 17.86 18.75
CA SER A 368 -7.02 19.08 17.98
C SER A 368 -5.72 19.79 18.41
N PRO A 369 -5.04 20.52 17.49
CA PRO A 369 -3.85 21.29 17.83
C PRO A 369 -4.03 22.25 19.02
N THR A 370 -5.26 22.76 19.19
CA THR A 370 -5.63 23.67 20.28
C THR A 370 -5.74 22.96 21.63
N ALA A 371 -6.23 21.71 21.64
CA ALA A 371 -6.31 20.91 22.86
C ALA A 371 -4.91 20.47 23.33
N ALA A 372 -4.05 20.04 22.40
CA ALA A 372 -2.67 19.68 22.70
C ALA A 372 -1.86 20.83 23.33
N ALA A 373 -2.15 22.08 22.93
CA ALA A 373 -1.49 23.28 23.50
C ALA A 373 -2.01 23.67 24.88
N LEU A 374 -3.23 23.25 25.24
CA LEU A 374 -3.86 23.61 26.52
C LEU A 374 -3.55 22.60 27.64
N ASP A 375 -3.29 21.34 27.32
CA ASP A 375 -3.08 20.26 28.30
C ASP A 375 -1.63 20.14 28.80
N GLY A 376 -0.71 20.96 28.31
CA GLY A 376 0.67 20.99 28.83
C GLY A 376 1.47 19.68 28.72
N GLY A 377 1.08 18.82 27.81
CA GLY A 377 1.63 17.49 27.58
C GLY A 377 0.70 16.39 28.10
N GLY A 378 0.02 15.69 27.20
CA GLY A 378 -0.68 14.46 27.53
C GLY A 378 0.24 13.51 28.30
N ARG A 379 -0.32 12.59 29.08
CA ARG A 379 0.47 11.60 29.82
C ARG A 379 1.36 10.82 28.87
N SER A 380 2.58 10.59 29.29
CA SER A 380 3.52 9.79 28.50
C SER A 380 3.08 8.33 28.54
N PRO A 381 3.17 7.58 27.43
CA PRO A 381 2.72 6.18 27.43
C PRO A 381 3.43 5.32 28.49
N TRP A 382 4.69 5.62 28.81
CA TRP A 382 5.44 4.89 29.86
C TRP A 382 4.96 5.18 31.27
N ASP A 383 4.20 6.25 31.51
CA ASP A 383 3.56 6.54 32.81
C ASP A 383 2.23 5.78 32.98
N GLU A 384 1.67 5.25 31.89
CA GLU A 384 0.38 4.54 31.82
C GLU A 384 0.51 3.01 31.77
N VAL A 385 1.73 2.49 31.77
CA VAL A 385 1.97 1.04 31.85
C VAL A 385 1.67 0.58 33.28
N ASP A 386 0.91 -0.50 33.42
CA ASP A 386 0.59 -1.06 34.72
C ASP A 386 1.82 -1.73 35.35
N GLY A 387 2.01 -1.54 36.68
CA GLY A 387 3.04 -2.22 37.46
C GLY A 387 4.06 -1.29 38.13
N ASP A 388 5.00 -1.90 38.86
CA ASP A 388 6.00 -1.21 39.67
C ASP A 388 7.06 -0.44 38.83
N ASP A 389 7.16 -0.75 37.53
CA ASP A 389 8.08 -0.14 36.57
C ASP A 389 7.45 1.02 35.76
N ALA A 390 6.23 1.45 36.09
CA ALA A 390 5.60 2.61 35.47
C ALA A 390 6.50 3.84 35.59
N GLY A 391 6.65 4.60 34.49
CA GLY A 391 7.51 5.78 34.44
C GLY A 391 9.01 5.47 34.46
N SER A 392 9.44 4.22 34.37
CA SER A 392 10.86 3.86 34.36
C SER A 392 11.52 4.09 32.99
N PRO A 393 12.84 4.30 32.93
CA PRO A 393 13.59 4.37 31.67
C PRO A 393 13.48 3.07 30.84
N ALA A 394 13.36 1.91 31.49
CA ALA A 394 13.17 0.61 30.82
C ALA A 394 11.83 0.55 30.11
N THR A 395 10.76 0.96 30.78
CA THR A 395 9.41 1.04 30.19
C THR A 395 9.35 2.03 29.04
N ALA A 396 9.99 3.20 29.16
CA ALA A 396 10.10 4.16 28.07
C ALA A 396 10.83 3.55 26.85
N ALA A 397 11.92 2.81 27.08
CA ALA A 397 12.63 2.11 26.00
C ALA A 397 11.73 1.06 25.30
N SER A 398 10.88 0.34 26.04
CA SER A 398 9.90 -0.59 25.49
C SER A 398 8.84 0.12 24.65
N CYS A 399 8.30 1.26 25.14
CA CYS A 399 7.38 2.10 24.37
C CYS A 399 8.02 2.63 23.09
N ALA A 400 9.29 3.05 23.11
CA ALA A 400 10.01 3.48 21.92
C ALA A 400 10.15 2.35 20.89
N ARG A 401 10.48 1.13 21.34
CA ARG A 401 10.56 -0.05 20.47
C ARG A 401 9.20 -0.38 19.85
N ALA A 402 8.12 -0.36 20.66
CA ALA A 402 6.75 -0.57 20.19
C ALA A 402 6.37 0.43 19.09
N ALA A 403 6.61 1.72 19.35
CA ALA A 403 6.30 2.78 18.40
C ALA A 403 7.06 2.60 17.07
N ARG A 404 8.37 2.34 17.12
CA ARG A 404 9.18 2.11 15.92
C ARG A 404 8.77 0.85 15.17
N TYR A 405 8.45 -0.22 15.89
CA TYR A 405 7.97 -1.46 15.28
C TYR A 405 6.67 -1.23 14.52
N VAL A 406 5.67 -0.65 15.17
CA VAL A 406 4.36 -0.42 14.54
C VAL A 406 4.45 0.58 13.38
N ALA A 407 5.27 1.65 13.52
CA ALA A 407 5.51 2.57 12.41
C ALA A 407 6.08 1.85 11.18
N ALA A 408 7.04 0.94 11.37
CA ALA A 408 7.64 0.15 10.31
C ALA A 408 6.74 -0.99 9.79
N ARG A 409 5.69 -1.37 10.53
CA ARG A 409 4.71 -2.38 10.10
C ARG A 409 3.51 -1.79 9.37
N THR A 410 3.23 -0.50 9.57
CA THR A 410 2.13 0.20 8.92
C THR A 410 2.41 0.36 7.42
N CYS A 411 1.56 -0.14 6.56
CA CYS A 411 1.68 -0.07 5.10
C CYS A 411 0.41 0.43 4.43
N ALA A 412 0.56 1.28 3.42
CA ALA A 412 -0.49 1.68 2.51
C ALA A 412 -0.42 0.83 1.21
N PRO A 413 -1.54 0.48 0.61
CA PRO A 413 -2.93 0.68 1.05
C PRO A 413 -3.46 -0.49 1.92
N ARG A 414 -2.58 -1.35 2.43
CA ARG A 414 -2.96 -2.55 3.21
C ARG A 414 -3.76 -2.22 4.46
N ASP A 415 -3.24 -1.32 5.26
CA ASP A 415 -3.78 -1.01 6.60
C ASP A 415 -4.71 0.21 6.55
N MET A 416 -4.30 1.21 5.78
CA MET A 416 -4.99 2.48 5.61
C MET A 416 -4.47 3.20 4.38
N GLY A 417 -5.09 4.31 3.97
CA GLY A 417 -4.61 5.14 2.87
C GLY A 417 -3.23 5.76 3.16
N ALA A 418 -2.54 6.20 2.11
CA ALA A 418 -1.16 6.69 2.18
C ALA A 418 -0.98 7.87 3.16
N GLU A 419 -1.92 8.82 3.16
CA GLU A 419 -1.90 9.98 4.05
C GLU A 419 -2.13 9.58 5.52
N ALA A 420 -3.07 8.68 5.77
CA ALA A 420 -3.34 8.16 7.10
C ALA A 420 -2.14 7.36 7.65
N ALA A 421 -1.49 6.57 6.80
CA ALA A 421 -0.26 5.86 7.15
C ALA A 421 0.88 6.81 7.51
N ALA A 422 1.04 7.91 6.75
CA ALA A 422 2.02 8.95 7.08
C ALA A 422 1.70 9.64 8.41
N ALA A 423 0.42 9.96 8.67
CA ALA A 423 0.00 10.56 9.93
C ALA A 423 0.25 9.63 11.14
N LEU A 424 -0.09 8.34 11.02
CA LEU A 424 0.17 7.36 12.10
C LEU A 424 1.66 7.19 12.35
N ARG A 425 2.47 7.04 11.31
CA ARG A 425 3.93 6.92 11.44
C ARG A 425 4.54 8.16 12.08
N ALA A 426 4.04 9.36 11.75
CA ALA A 426 4.52 10.60 12.34
C ALA A 426 4.31 10.63 13.85
N GLU A 427 3.12 10.29 14.34
CA GLU A 427 2.83 10.25 15.78
C GLU A 427 3.63 9.17 16.50
N LEU A 428 3.74 7.97 15.91
CA LEU A 428 4.55 6.90 16.50
C LEU A 428 6.03 7.25 16.57
N LEU A 429 6.58 7.90 15.55
CA LEU A 429 7.99 8.34 15.57
C LEU A 429 8.21 9.48 16.57
N ALA A 430 7.25 10.36 16.77
CA ALA A 430 7.30 11.38 17.82
C ALA A 430 7.34 10.74 19.21
N ILE A 431 6.44 9.79 19.50
CA ILE A 431 6.43 9.02 20.75
C ILE A 431 7.76 8.30 20.96
N ALA A 432 8.30 7.66 19.93
CA ALA A 432 9.60 6.97 20.03
C ALA A 432 10.73 7.93 20.39
N GLY A 433 10.79 9.11 19.76
CA GLY A 433 11.81 10.12 20.05
C GLY A 433 11.71 10.70 21.46
N GLU A 434 10.51 10.97 21.95
CA GLU A 434 10.25 11.43 23.31
C GLU A 434 10.68 10.39 24.35
N ALA A 435 10.29 9.12 24.14
CA ALA A 435 10.62 8.02 25.05
C ALA A 435 12.14 7.74 25.09
N GLU A 436 12.83 7.79 23.95
CA GLU A 436 14.28 7.65 23.88
C GLU A 436 14.99 8.82 24.59
N GLY A 437 14.50 10.05 24.40
CA GLY A 437 15.02 11.23 25.08
C GLY A 437 14.84 11.16 26.60
N PHE A 438 13.70 10.65 27.06
CA PHE A 438 13.46 10.43 28.49
C PHE A 438 14.39 9.36 29.04
N ALA A 439 14.50 8.19 28.42
CA ALA A 439 15.36 7.10 28.85
C ALA A 439 16.85 7.54 28.91
N TRP A 440 17.31 8.31 27.92
CA TRP A 440 18.66 8.88 27.89
C TRP A 440 18.91 9.84 29.07
N SER A 441 18.03 10.79 29.31
CA SER A 441 18.19 11.77 30.38
C SER A 441 18.16 11.14 31.76
N ALA A 442 17.27 10.15 31.95
CA ALA A 442 17.13 9.44 33.23
C ALA A 442 18.33 8.52 33.54
N SER A 443 19.03 8.01 32.51
CA SER A 443 20.24 7.20 32.66
C SER A 443 21.54 8.02 32.88
N GLY A 444 21.43 9.34 32.95
CA GLY A 444 22.61 10.24 33.09
C GLY A 444 23.45 10.33 31.81
N GLY A 445 22.88 9.98 30.64
CA GLY A 445 23.56 10.03 29.36
C GLY A 445 24.57 8.89 29.13
N LEU A 446 24.39 7.75 29.80
CA LEU A 446 25.32 6.60 29.81
C LEU A 446 24.78 5.37 29.06
N LEU A 447 23.72 5.52 28.18
CA LEU A 447 23.21 4.44 27.35
C LEU A 447 23.85 4.42 25.96
#